data_295396292b0cd35bf457f4a3fb17da4e
#
_entry.id   295396292b0cd35bf457f4a3fb17da4e
#
_cell.length_a   1.000
_cell.length_b   1.000
_cell.length_c   1.000
_cell.angle_alpha   90.00
_cell.angle_beta   90.00
_cell.angle_gamma   90.00
#
_symmetry.space_group_name_H-M   'P 1'
#
loop_
_entity.id
_entity.type
_entity.pdbx_description
1 polymer ?
#
loop_
_entity_poly.entity_id
_entity_poly.type
_entity_poly.pdbx_seq_one_letter_code
_entity_poly.pdbx_strand_id
1 'polypeptide(L)'
;MAIADHYRRDAVMTARPDQLVTMLYDRLLQAIGRARTQLQQGGDPSTVHDELVLGQRILMELRVTLDTERGGELASNLSRLYDYCAEQLVEVNMSKAPERLDDAESVLREIRDAWVTAANEIHST
;
A
#
# COMPACT_ATOMS: atom_id res chain seq x y z
N MET A 1 -3.02 -22.73 4.52
CA MET A 1 -3.46 -21.37 4.94
C MET A 1 -2.85 -20.97 6.27
N ALA A 2 -3.03 -21.75 7.33
CA ALA A 2 -2.44 -21.44 8.65
C ALA A 2 -0.91 -21.38 8.61
N ILE A 3 -0.26 -22.24 7.84
CA ILE A 3 1.20 -22.26 7.70
C ILE A 3 1.70 -20.98 7.01
N ALA A 4 1.02 -20.54 5.95
CA ALA A 4 1.38 -19.33 5.22
C ALA A 4 1.22 -18.08 6.09
N ASP A 5 0.16 -18.02 6.89
CA ASP A 5 -0.09 -16.90 7.81
C ASP A 5 0.95 -16.86 8.93
N HIS A 6 1.31 -18.03 9.46
CA HIS A 6 2.34 -18.14 10.48
C HIS A 6 3.71 -17.70 9.95
N TYR A 7 4.09 -18.15 8.76
CA TYR A 7 5.35 -17.74 8.11
C TYR A 7 5.39 -16.22 7.90
N ARG A 8 4.29 -15.66 7.41
CA ARG A 8 4.19 -14.21 7.17
C ARG A 8 4.33 -13.42 8.47
N ARG A 9 3.70 -13.90 9.55
CA ARG A 9 3.81 -13.26 10.86
C ARG A 9 5.26 -13.28 11.37
N ASP A 10 5.94 -14.41 11.24
CA ASP A 10 7.33 -14.55 11.66
C ASP A 10 8.24 -13.61 10.85
N ALA A 11 8.01 -13.50 9.53
CA ALA A 11 8.78 -12.60 8.67
C ALA A 11 8.60 -11.14 9.11
N VAL A 12 7.37 -10.72 9.44
CA VAL A 12 7.09 -9.37 9.95
C VAL A 12 7.79 -9.14 11.28
N MET A 13 7.73 -10.11 12.19
CA MET A 13 8.31 -9.98 13.53
C MET A 13 9.83 -9.84 13.51
N THR A 14 10.50 -10.38 12.48
CA THR A 14 11.96 -10.37 12.36
C THR A 14 12.49 -9.32 11.39
N ALA A 15 11.60 -8.63 10.65
CA ALA A 15 12.01 -7.67 9.63
C ALA A 15 12.54 -6.38 10.25
N ARG A 16 13.53 -5.76 9.59
CA ARG A 16 13.97 -4.42 9.93
C ARG A 16 12.88 -3.40 9.63
N PRO A 17 12.90 -2.20 10.27
CA PRO A 17 11.87 -1.18 9.99
C PRO A 17 11.70 -0.81 8.51
N ASP A 18 12.81 -0.73 7.75
CA ASP A 18 12.75 -0.44 6.32
C ASP A 18 12.09 -1.58 5.53
N GLN A 19 12.33 -2.83 5.94
CA GLN A 19 11.67 -4.00 5.35
C GLN A 19 10.18 -4.03 5.67
N LEU A 20 9.79 -3.61 6.88
CA LEU A 20 8.38 -3.53 7.25
C LEU A 20 7.62 -2.55 6.35
N VAL A 21 8.23 -1.40 6.05
CA VAL A 21 7.63 -0.42 5.14
C VAL A 21 7.47 -1.01 3.73
N THR A 22 8.50 -1.71 3.23
CA THR A 22 8.42 -2.40 1.94
C THR A 22 7.29 -3.43 1.92
N MET A 23 7.14 -4.21 2.99
CA MET A 23 6.07 -5.20 3.11
C MET A 23 4.69 -4.55 3.09
N LEU A 24 4.54 -3.38 3.71
CA LEU A 24 3.29 -2.61 3.67
C LEU A 24 2.97 -2.18 2.24
N TYR A 25 3.95 -1.64 1.50
CA TYR A 25 3.75 -1.26 0.11
C TYR A 25 3.36 -2.48 -0.75
N ASP A 26 4.06 -3.58 -0.58
CA ASP A 26 3.79 -4.80 -1.36
C ASP A 26 2.38 -5.33 -1.08
N ARG A 27 1.95 -5.33 0.17
CA ARG A 27 0.60 -5.77 0.53
C ARG A 27 -0.46 -4.81 0.00
N LEU A 28 -0.19 -3.50 0.04
CA LEU A 28 -1.08 -2.48 -0.52
C LEU A 28 -1.28 -2.68 -2.02
N LEU A 29 -0.19 -2.84 -2.77
CA LEU A 29 -0.26 -3.07 -4.21
C LEU A 29 -0.98 -4.38 -4.54
N GLN A 30 -0.80 -5.41 -3.71
CA GLN A 30 -1.52 -6.67 -3.87
C GLN A 30 -3.03 -6.48 -3.65
N ALA A 31 -3.41 -5.70 -2.64
CA ALA A 31 -4.83 -5.42 -2.36
C ALA A 31 -5.48 -4.70 -3.55
N ILE A 32 -4.79 -3.69 -4.11
CA ILE A 32 -5.28 -2.96 -5.27
C ILE A 32 -5.43 -3.90 -6.47
N GLY A 33 -4.44 -4.75 -6.72
CA GLY A 33 -4.48 -5.70 -7.83
C GLY A 33 -5.61 -6.72 -7.70
N ARG A 34 -5.83 -7.22 -6.49
CA ARG A 34 -6.93 -8.17 -6.23
C ARG A 34 -8.29 -7.51 -6.39
N ALA A 35 -8.45 -6.28 -5.90
CA ALA A 35 -9.71 -5.54 -6.07
C ALA A 35 -9.99 -5.30 -7.55
N ARG A 36 -8.97 -4.89 -8.32
CA ARG A 36 -9.11 -4.68 -9.76
C ARG A 36 -9.55 -5.96 -10.47
N THR A 37 -8.87 -7.06 -10.20
CA THR A 37 -9.18 -8.36 -10.83
C THR A 37 -10.61 -8.78 -10.55
N GLN A 38 -11.04 -8.68 -9.29
CA GLN A 38 -12.42 -9.05 -8.92
C GLN A 38 -13.44 -8.14 -9.61
N LEU A 39 -13.18 -6.84 -9.68
CA LEU A 39 -14.08 -5.90 -10.36
C LEU A 39 -14.18 -6.19 -11.85
N GLN A 40 -13.06 -6.49 -12.50
CA GLN A 40 -13.03 -6.79 -13.94
C GLN A 40 -13.71 -8.12 -14.28
N GLN A 41 -13.66 -9.08 -13.38
CA GLN A 41 -14.23 -10.41 -13.58
C GLN A 41 -15.65 -10.55 -13.04
N GLY A 42 -16.21 -9.50 -12.46
CA GLY A 42 -17.51 -9.56 -11.83
C GLY A 42 -17.56 -10.48 -10.62
N GLY A 43 -16.44 -10.52 -9.87
CA GLY A 43 -16.31 -11.39 -8.70
C GLY A 43 -17.05 -10.89 -7.46
N ASP A 44 -16.72 -11.48 -6.32
CA ASP A 44 -17.43 -11.25 -5.07
C ASP A 44 -17.29 -9.80 -4.58
N PRO A 45 -18.41 -9.04 -4.46
CA PRO A 45 -18.37 -7.67 -3.93
C PRO A 45 -17.76 -7.56 -2.53
N SER A 46 -17.93 -8.56 -1.69
CA SER A 46 -17.37 -8.59 -0.35
C SER A 46 -15.84 -8.61 -0.40
N THR A 47 -15.27 -9.39 -1.31
CA THR A 47 -13.83 -9.45 -1.52
C THR A 47 -13.28 -8.09 -1.98
N VAL A 48 -13.97 -7.45 -2.91
CA VAL A 48 -13.60 -6.11 -3.40
C VAL A 48 -13.57 -5.12 -2.23
N HIS A 49 -14.66 -5.08 -1.45
CA HIS A 49 -14.76 -4.19 -0.30
C HIS A 49 -13.63 -4.42 0.69
N ASP A 50 -13.39 -5.68 1.06
CA ASP A 50 -12.37 -6.02 2.06
C ASP A 50 -10.96 -5.63 1.60
N GLU A 51 -10.63 -5.86 0.34
CA GLU A 51 -9.33 -5.49 -0.19
C GLU A 51 -9.14 -3.96 -0.26
N LEU A 52 -10.16 -3.22 -0.65
CA LEU A 52 -10.08 -1.76 -0.70
C LEU A 52 -9.99 -1.16 0.71
N VAL A 53 -10.72 -1.70 1.68
CA VAL A 53 -10.62 -1.26 3.08
C VAL A 53 -9.23 -1.56 3.65
N LEU A 54 -8.70 -2.73 3.36
CA LEU A 54 -7.33 -3.08 3.77
C LEU A 54 -6.32 -2.10 3.18
N GLY A 55 -6.46 -1.75 1.89
CA GLY A 55 -5.61 -0.75 1.24
C GLY A 55 -5.65 0.59 1.95
N GLN A 56 -6.84 1.05 2.34
CA GLN A 56 -7.00 2.29 3.09
C GLN A 56 -6.29 2.24 4.44
N ARG A 57 -6.39 1.12 5.14
CA ARG A 57 -5.72 0.92 6.43
C ARG A 57 -4.20 0.95 6.29
N ILE A 58 -3.67 0.31 5.25
CA ILE A 58 -2.23 0.31 4.98
C ILE A 58 -1.75 1.73 4.69
N LEU A 59 -2.49 2.49 3.88
CA LEU A 59 -2.15 3.88 3.59
C LEU A 59 -2.10 4.72 4.87
N MET A 60 -3.04 4.49 5.79
CA MET A 60 -3.03 5.16 7.09
C MET A 60 -1.79 4.79 7.90
N GLU A 61 -1.39 3.52 7.91
CA GLU A 61 -0.18 3.07 8.60
C GLU A 61 1.08 3.70 7.99
N LEU A 62 1.17 3.75 6.66
CA LEU A 62 2.28 4.41 5.98
C LEU A 62 2.35 5.88 6.34
N ARG A 63 1.20 6.56 6.39
CA ARG A 63 1.13 7.97 6.76
C ARG A 63 1.64 8.21 8.18
N VAL A 64 1.26 7.34 9.12
CA VAL A 64 1.69 7.43 10.52
C VAL A 64 3.20 7.27 10.67
N THR A 65 3.84 6.53 9.76
CA THR A 65 5.30 6.35 9.81
C THR A 65 6.07 7.60 9.39
N LEU A 66 5.41 8.59 8.79
CA LEU A 66 6.07 9.80 8.32
C LEU A 66 6.38 10.74 9.50
N ASP A 67 7.65 11.17 9.57
CA ASP A 67 8.09 12.20 10.51
C ASP A 67 8.05 13.54 9.78
N THR A 68 6.94 14.26 9.93
CA THR A 68 6.72 15.50 9.20
C THR A 68 7.60 16.65 9.70
N GLU A 69 8.11 16.55 10.93
CA GLU A 69 9.02 17.57 11.48
C GLU A 69 10.41 17.43 10.87
N ARG A 70 10.95 16.19 10.81
CA ARG A 70 12.28 15.92 10.29
C ARG A 70 12.30 15.77 8.77
N GLY A 71 11.23 15.17 8.21
CA GLY A 71 11.10 14.93 6.78
C GLY A 71 10.72 16.16 5.98
N GLY A 72 10.24 17.21 6.65
CA GLY A 72 9.93 18.48 6.03
C GLY A 72 8.95 18.37 4.86
N GLU A 73 9.32 19.00 3.76
CA GLU A 73 8.49 19.09 2.56
C GLU A 73 8.23 17.72 1.92
N LEU A 74 9.23 16.84 1.93
CA LEU A 74 9.08 15.49 1.36
C LEU A 74 8.02 14.70 2.12
N ALA A 75 8.08 14.70 3.45
CA ALA A 75 7.09 14.00 4.27
C ALA A 75 5.69 14.58 4.08
N SER A 76 5.57 15.92 3.99
CA SER A 76 4.29 16.57 3.72
C SER A 76 3.72 16.16 2.36
N ASN A 77 4.56 16.09 1.34
CA ASN A 77 4.14 15.69 -0.01
C ASN A 77 3.70 14.23 -0.03
N LEU A 78 4.43 13.35 0.63
CA LEU A 78 4.05 11.94 0.74
C LEU A 78 2.72 11.78 1.48
N SER A 79 2.53 12.55 2.56
CA SER A 79 1.27 12.53 3.30
C SER A 79 0.08 12.89 2.40
N ARG A 80 0.23 13.91 1.57
CA ARG A 80 -0.81 14.31 0.61
C ARG A 80 -1.07 13.23 -0.43
N LEU A 81 -0.02 12.59 -0.94
CA LEU A 81 -0.16 11.50 -1.90
C LEU A 81 -0.88 10.30 -1.30
N TYR A 82 -0.58 9.96 -0.05
CA TYR A 82 -1.28 8.87 0.65
C TYR A 82 -2.76 9.22 0.84
N ASP A 83 -3.07 10.46 1.21
CA ASP A 83 -4.45 10.91 1.35
C ASP A 83 -5.20 10.83 0.01
N TYR A 84 -4.56 11.27 -1.07
CA TYR A 84 -5.12 11.19 -2.41
C TYR A 84 -5.41 9.73 -2.80
N CYS A 85 -4.44 8.84 -2.58
CA CYS A 85 -4.62 7.43 -2.89
C CYS A 85 -5.75 6.82 -2.08
N ALA A 86 -5.84 7.16 -0.79
CA ALA A 86 -6.92 6.66 0.08
C ALA A 86 -8.29 7.13 -0.44
N GLU A 87 -8.40 8.38 -0.87
CA GLU A 87 -9.63 8.91 -1.47
C GLU A 87 -10.01 8.14 -2.74
N GLN A 88 -9.02 7.79 -3.57
CA GLN A 88 -9.28 7.01 -4.78
C GLN A 88 -9.82 5.62 -4.44
N LEU A 89 -9.28 4.98 -3.40
CA LEU A 89 -9.79 3.66 -2.97
C LEU A 89 -11.24 3.76 -2.46
N VAL A 90 -11.57 4.82 -1.74
CA VAL A 90 -12.96 5.07 -1.29
C VAL A 90 -13.88 5.26 -2.50
N GLU A 91 -13.46 6.07 -3.47
CA GLU A 91 -14.22 6.32 -4.70
C GLU A 91 -14.50 5.02 -5.46
N VAL A 92 -13.48 4.18 -5.62
CA VAL A 92 -13.63 2.89 -6.30
C VAL A 92 -14.58 1.98 -5.53
N ASN A 93 -14.50 1.99 -4.20
CA ASN A 93 -15.41 1.17 -3.37
C ASN A 93 -16.86 1.61 -3.53
N MET A 94 -17.10 2.88 -3.82
CA MET A 94 -18.45 3.40 -4.06
C MET A 94 -18.92 3.20 -5.49
N SER A 95 -18.06 3.52 -6.48
CA SER A 95 -18.43 3.50 -7.90
C SER A 95 -18.26 2.14 -8.56
N LYS A 96 -17.39 1.28 -8.00
CA LYS A 96 -16.99 -0.02 -8.57
C LYS A 96 -16.36 0.13 -9.96
N ALA A 97 -15.71 1.27 -10.23
CA ALA A 97 -15.03 1.57 -11.48
C ALA A 97 -13.53 1.29 -11.33
N PRO A 98 -13.02 0.15 -11.86
CA PRO A 98 -11.63 -0.27 -11.62
C PRO A 98 -10.59 0.64 -12.24
N GLU A 99 -10.92 1.38 -13.29
CA GLU A 99 -9.99 2.28 -13.97
C GLU A 99 -9.48 3.41 -13.06
N ARG A 100 -10.22 3.75 -12.02
CA ARG A 100 -9.79 4.77 -11.05
C ARG A 100 -8.63 4.31 -10.17
N LEU A 101 -8.36 3.01 -10.15
CA LEU A 101 -7.23 2.45 -9.41
C LEU A 101 -5.88 2.69 -10.11
N ASP A 102 -5.91 2.98 -11.41
CA ASP A 102 -4.68 3.04 -12.21
C ASP A 102 -3.72 4.13 -11.74
N ASP A 103 -4.24 5.34 -11.48
CA ASP A 103 -3.40 6.45 -11.02
C ASP A 103 -2.82 6.17 -9.64
N ALA A 104 -3.64 5.70 -8.71
CA ALA A 104 -3.18 5.37 -7.36
C ALA A 104 -2.11 4.28 -7.40
N GLU A 105 -2.34 3.22 -8.17
CA GLU A 105 -1.38 2.13 -8.31
C GLU A 105 -0.05 2.63 -8.90
N SER A 106 -0.11 3.45 -9.94
CA SER A 106 1.08 3.98 -10.60
C SER A 106 1.92 4.81 -9.64
N VAL A 107 1.29 5.72 -8.90
CA VAL A 107 1.96 6.58 -7.93
C VAL A 107 2.59 5.74 -6.81
N LEU A 108 1.83 4.80 -6.26
CA LEU A 108 2.31 3.97 -5.15
C LEU A 108 3.45 3.03 -5.58
N ARG A 109 3.41 2.52 -6.81
CA ARG A 109 4.49 1.69 -7.35
C ARG A 109 5.78 2.50 -7.50
N GLU A 110 5.68 3.72 -8.00
CA GLU A 110 6.83 4.62 -8.11
C GLU A 110 7.45 4.91 -6.74
N ILE A 111 6.63 5.22 -5.75
CA ILE A 111 7.09 5.50 -4.39
C ILE A 111 7.75 4.25 -3.79
N ARG A 112 7.12 3.09 -3.97
CA ARG A 112 7.65 1.81 -3.48
C ARG A 112 9.02 1.52 -4.08
N ASP A 113 9.17 1.68 -5.39
CA ASP A 113 10.42 1.41 -6.09
C ASP A 113 11.53 2.36 -5.65
N ALA A 114 11.20 3.64 -5.46
CA ALA A 114 12.15 4.62 -4.94
C ALA A 114 12.57 4.27 -3.51
N TRP A 115 11.63 3.83 -2.68
CA TRP A 115 11.92 3.42 -1.31
C TRP A 115 12.87 2.21 -1.28
N VAL A 116 12.60 1.19 -2.09
CA VAL A 116 13.43 -0.02 -2.15
C VAL A 116 14.86 0.33 -2.60
N THR A 117 14.99 1.19 -3.61
CA THR A 117 16.30 1.64 -4.10
C THR A 117 17.07 2.34 -2.98
N ALA A 118 16.43 3.27 -2.28
CA ALA A 118 17.07 4.02 -1.20
C ALA A 118 17.48 3.09 -0.05
N ALA A 119 16.62 2.16 0.33
CA ALA A 119 16.90 1.21 1.41
C ALA A 119 18.09 0.30 1.05
N ASN A 120 18.16 -0.16 -0.20
CA ASN A 120 19.26 -1.00 -0.67
C ASN A 120 20.59 -0.24 -0.67
N GLU A 121 20.58 1.03 -1.06
CA GLU A 121 21.78 1.87 -1.04
C GLU A 121 22.32 2.04 0.37
N ILE A 122 21.45 2.26 1.36
CA ILE A 122 21.85 2.39 2.76
C ILE A 122 22.52 1.11 3.27
N HIS A 123 21.97 -0.05 2.91
CA HIS A 123 22.44 -1.34 3.43
C HIS A 123 23.57 -1.97 2.59
N SER A 124 23.89 -1.43 1.43
CA SER A 124 24.97 -1.92 0.58
C SER A 124 26.32 -1.27 0.92
N THR A 125 26.33 -0.22 1.72
CA THR A 125 27.54 0.44 2.20
C THR A 125 27.90 -0.03 3.58
#